data_db85c784b860d78d84e9088dece3073e
#
_entry.id   db85c784b860d78d84e9088dece3073e
#
_cell.length_a   1.000
_cell.length_b   1.000
_cell.length_c   1.000
_cell.angle_alpha   90.00
_cell.angle_beta   90.00
_cell.angle_gamma   90.00
#
_symmetry.space_group_name_H-M   'P 1'
#
loop_
_entity.id
_entity.type
_entity.pdbx_description
1 polymer ?
#
loop_
_entity_poly.entity_id
_entity_poly.type
_entity_poly.pdbx_seq_one_letter_code
_entity_poly.pdbx_strand_id
1 'polypeptide(L)'
;MHKSELIALIKFFSAKKVVNVIKLYISFIISRIFKKSFISGLPFALSIEPTTSCNLGCPECPSGLKQFTRKTGNLSISLNKKIIDELKGKLTYINYYFQGEPYI
;
A
#
# COMPACT_ATOMS: atom_id res chain seq x y z
N MET A 1 10.96 19.70 11.05
CA MET A 1 9.86 19.62 10.06
C MET A 1 9.49 21.05 9.67
N HIS A 2 9.65 21.39 8.40
CA HIS A 2 9.41 22.76 7.90
C HIS A 2 7.91 23.04 7.91
N LYS A 3 7.49 24.31 8.20
CA LYS A 3 6.05 24.70 8.20
C LYS A 3 5.32 24.37 6.89
N SER A 4 6.03 24.43 5.76
CA SER A 4 5.51 24.06 4.44
C SER A 4 5.17 22.57 4.32
N GLU A 5 5.94 21.69 4.93
CA GLU A 5 5.69 20.24 4.95
C GLU A 5 4.49 19.90 5.82
N LEU A 6 4.33 20.57 6.94
CA LEU A 6 3.17 20.40 7.81
C LEU A 6 1.86 20.83 7.11
N ILE A 7 1.88 21.94 6.38
CA ILE A 7 0.73 22.43 5.61
C ILE A 7 0.40 21.46 4.47
N ALA A 8 1.42 20.91 3.80
CA ALA A 8 1.23 19.90 2.76
C ALA A 8 0.62 18.62 3.34
N LEU A 9 1.09 18.15 4.49
CA LEU A 9 0.53 17.00 5.20
C LEU A 9 -0.94 17.23 5.60
N ILE A 10 -1.26 18.41 6.14
CA ILE A 10 -2.65 18.76 6.51
C ILE A 10 -3.58 18.78 5.28
N LYS A 11 -3.12 19.27 4.13
CA LYS A 11 -3.87 19.24 2.87
C LYS A 11 -4.11 17.82 2.34
N PHE A 12 -3.21 16.87 2.64
CA PHE A 12 -3.38 15.46 2.27
C PHE A 12 -4.42 14.72 3.13
N PHE A 13 -4.66 15.19 4.35
CA PHE A 13 -5.66 14.60 5.25
C PHE A 13 -7.05 15.17 4.96
N SER A 14 -7.73 14.60 3.97
CA SER A 14 -9.16 14.90 3.81
C SER A 14 -9.95 14.28 4.96
N ALA A 15 -11.08 14.90 5.34
CA ALA A 15 -11.98 14.39 6.38
C ALA A 15 -12.36 12.91 6.15
N LYS A 16 -12.53 12.50 4.89
CA LYS A 16 -12.83 11.11 4.50
C LYS A 16 -11.71 10.14 4.88
N LYS A 17 -10.45 10.54 4.74
CA LYS A 17 -9.29 9.73 5.12
C LYS A 17 -9.17 9.57 6.63
N VAL A 18 -9.38 10.65 7.37
CA VAL A 18 -9.36 10.65 8.85
C VAL A 18 -10.46 9.74 9.39
N VAL A 19 -11.68 9.89 8.91
CA VAL A 19 -12.81 9.03 9.31
C VAL A 19 -12.53 7.57 9.00
N ASN A 20 -11.90 7.27 7.86
CA ASN A 20 -11.52 5.90 7.50
C ASN A 20 -10.51 5.30 8.48
N VAL A 21 -9.47 6.05 8.87
CA VAL A 21 -8.47 5.61 9.85
C VAL A 21 -9.11 5.37 11.22
N ILE A 22 -10.00 6.26 11.65
CA ILE A 22 -10.73 6.10 12.91
C ILE A 22 -11.58 4.82 12.89
N LYS A 23 -12.32 4.56 11.81
CA LYS A 23 -13.11 3.33 11.64
C LYS A 23 -12.24 2.07 11.72
N LEU A 24 -11.08 2.07 11.06
CA LEU A 24 -10.13 0.97 11.12
C LEU A 24 -9.63 0.73 12.55
N TYR A 25 -9.26 1.80 13.25
CA TYR A 25 -8.77 1.71 14.62
C TYR A 25 -9.84 1.19 15.59
N ILE A 26 -11.06 1.69 15.50
CA ILE A 26 -12.21 1.21 16.31
C ILE A 26 -12.48 -0.26 16.01
N SER A 27 -12.52 -0.65 14.74
CA SER A 27 -12.76 -2.04 14.36
C SER A 27 -11.66 -2.99 14.88
N PHE A 28 -10.41 -2.53 14.89
CA PHE A 28 -9.29 -3.25 15.48
C PHE A 28 -9.48 -3.47 16.99
N ILE A 29 -9.86 -2.42 17.73
CA ILE A 29 -10.12 -2.53 19.18
C ILE A 29 -11.27 -3.50 19.45
N ILE A 30 -12.38 -3.39 18.71
CA ILE A 30 -13.54 -4.28 18.83
C ILE A 30 -13.12 -5.73 18.58
N SER A 31 -12.35 -5.96 17.52
CA SER A 31 -11.86 -7.31 17.18
C SER A 31 -10.97 -7.89 18.28
N ARG A 32 -10.15 -7.07 18.94
CA ARG A 32 -9.32 -7.50 20.07
C ARG A 32 -10.14 -7.87 21.31
N ILE A 33 -11.14 -7.06 21.64
CA ILE A 33 -11.99 -7.27 22.84
C ILE A 33 -12.85 -8.52 22.67
N PHE A 34 -13.53 -8.66 21.53
CA PHE A 34 -14.45 -9.76 21.29
C PHE A 34 -13.79 -11.01 20.72
N LYS A 35 -12.50 -10.97 20.42
CA LYS A 35 -11.73 -12.06 19.77
C LYS A 35 -12.40 -12.59 18.49
N LYS A 36 -13.11 -11.71 17.79
CA LYS A 36 -13.78 -11.97 16.51
C LYS A 36 -13.28 -10.99 15.46
N SER A 37 -13.12 -11.45 14.23
CA SER A 37 -12.76 -10.60 13.11
C SER A 37 -13.92 -9.66 12.78
N PHE A 38 -13.69 -8.37 12.98
CA PHE A 38 -14.60 -7.30 12.59
C PHE A 38 -13.78 -6.21 11.87
N ILE A 39 -14.11 -5.92 10.63
CA ILE A 39 -13.40 -4.94 9.81
C ILE A 39 -14.39 -3.90 9.30
N SER A 40 -14.13 -2.63 9.62
CA SER A 40 -14.87 -1.49 9.10
C SER A 40 -13.87 -0.47 8.55
N GLY A 41 -13.99 -0.15 7.27
CA GLY A 41 -13.09 0.76 6.57
C GLY A 41 -12.26 0.07 5.50
N LEU A 42 -11.48 0.86 4.77
CA LEU A 42 -10.57 0.40 3.73
C LEU A 42 -9.12 0.70 4.11
N PRO A 43 -8.13 0.03 3.51
CA PRO A 43 -6.72 0.28 3.80
C PRO A 43 -6.38 1.76 3.66
N PHE A 44 -5.62 2.29 4.59
CA PHE A 44 -5.08 3.66 4.52
C PHE A 44 -3.70 3.70 3.86
N ALA A 45 -3.01 2.58 3.84
CA ALA A 45 -1.72 2.39 3.19
C ALA A 45 -1.76 1.13 2.34
N LEU A 46 -1.08 1.16 1.21
CA LEU A 46 -1.01 0.05 0.26
C LEU A 46 0.42 -0.11 -0.24
N SER A 47 0.86 -1.34 -0.34
CA SER A 47 2.10 -1.70 -1.02
C SER A 47 1.77 -2.58 -2.22
N ILE A 48 2.27 -2.19 -3.37
CA ILE A 48 2.05 -2.90 -4.64
C ILE A 48 3.40 -3.28 -5.23
N GLU A 49 3.54 -4.52 -5.65
CA GLU A 49 4.66 -4.96 -6.45
C GLU A 49 4.30 -4.79 -7.93
N PRO A 50 4.86 -3.80 -8.62
CA PRO A 50 4.48 -3.53 -10.02
C PRO A 50 5.05 -4.55 -11.00
N THR A 51 6.18 -5.16 -10.66
CA THR A 51 6.87 -6.15 -11.48
C THR A 51 7.68 -7.10 -10.62
N THR A 52 7.86 -8.31 -11.09
CA THR A 52 8.81 -9.27 -10.50
C THR A 52 10.18 -9.21 -11.18
N SER A 53 10.32 -8.41 -12.24
CA SER A 53 11.59 -8.23 -12.94
C SER A 53 12.53 -7.33 -12.14
N CYS A 54 13.83 -7.62 -12.21
CA CYS A 54 14.89 -6.82 -11.61
C CYS A 54 16.18 -6.99 -12.42
N ASN A 55 16.87 -5.90 -12.66
CA ASN A 55 18.19 -5.89 -13.34
C ASN A 55 19.36 -5.97 -12.35
N LEU A 56 19.11 -5.97 -11.06
CA LEU A 56 20.11 -6.10 -10.01
C LEU A 56 20.33 -7.58 -9.66
N GLY A 57 21.56 -7.90 -9.29
CA GLY A 57 21.97 -9.25 -8.87
C GLY A 57 22.20 -9.37 -7.37
N CYS A 58 21.33 -8.80 -6.54
CA CYS A 58 21.49 -8.80 -5.09
C CYS A 58 21.49 -10.23 -4.52
N PRO A 59 22.50 -10.64 -3.75
CA PRO A 59 22.69 -12.04 -3.30
C PRO A 59 21.64 -12.52 -2.30
N GLU A 60 20.98 -11.63 -1.58
CA GLU A 60 19.97 -11.96 -0.57
C GLU A 60 18.53 -11.83 -1.10
N CYS A 61 18.35 -11.49 -2.39
CA CYS A 61 17.03 -11.22 -2.94
C CYS A 61 16.61 -12.30 -3.95
N PRO A 62 15.41 -12.89 -3.82
CA PRO A 62 14.91 -13.87 -4.79
C PRO A 62 14.84 -13.36 -6.23
N SER A 63 14.61 -12.05 -6.41
CA SER A 63 14.64 -11.42 -7.75
C SER A 63 16.04 -11.37 -8.33
N GLY A 64 17.04 -11.00 -7.51
CA GLY A 64 18.45 -10.97 -7.94
C GLY A 64 18.99 -12.35 -8.27
N LEU A 65 18.60 -13.35 -7.48
CA LEU A 65 18.98 -14.76 -7.67
C LEU A 65 18.13 -15.47 -8.76
N LYS A 66 17.08 -14.83 -9.27
CA LYS A 66 16.08 -15.41 -10.21
C LYS A 66 15.45 -16.70 -9.67
N GLN A 67 15.27 -16.80 -8.36
CA GLN A 67 14.77 -17.97 -7.63
C GLN A 67 13.36 -17.73 -7.08
N PHE A 68 12.41 -17.40 -7.94
CA PHE A 68 11.02 -17.28 -7.53
C PHE A 68 10.35 -18.65 -7.46
N THR A 69 9.66 -18.92 -6.35
CA THR A 69 8.76 -20.07 -6.17
C THR A 69 7.33 -19.75 -6.58
N ARG A 70 7.01 -18.48 -6.87
CA ARG A 70 5.70 -17.97 -7.31
C ARG A 70 5.72 -17.56 -8.77
N LYS A 71 4.53 -17.41 -9.35
CA LYS A 71 4.40 -16.87 -10.72
C LYS A 71 5.01 -15.47 -10.81
N THR A 72 5.77 -15.25 -11.86
CA THR A 72 6.35 -13.95 -12.21
C THR A 72 5.45 -13.21 -13.18
N GLY A 73 5.53 -11.88 -13.20
CA GLY A 73 4.72 -11.05 -14.09
C GLY A 73 4.81 -9.58 -13.77
N ASN A 74 3.99 -8.83 -14.48
CA ASN A 74 3.88 -7.37 -14.33
C ASN A 74 2.44 -6.99 -14.03
N LEU A 75 2.26 -5.96 -13.20
CA LEU A 75 0.97 -5.34 -12.95
C LEU A 75 0.51 -4.58 -14.21
N SER A 76 -0.68 -4.87 -14.71
CA SER A 76 -1.22 -4.10 -15.83
C SER A 76 -1.61 -2.68 -15.39
N ILE A 77 -1.41 -1.71 -16.27
CA ILE A 77 -1.75 -0.30 -16.03
C ILE A 77 -3.24 -0.15 -15.71
N SER A 78 -4.10 -0.90 -16.40
CA SER A 78 -5.55 -0.88 -16.17
C SER A 78 -5.93 -1.35 -14.77
N LEU A 79 -5.31 -2.43 -14.28
CA LEU A 79 -5.54 -2.92 -12.92
C LEU A 79 -5.01 -1.94 -11.87
N ASN A 80 -3.82 -1.39 -12.07
CA ASN A 80 -3.27 -0.38 -11.17
C ASN A 80 -4.19 0.85 -11.07
N LYS A 81 -4.66 1.36 -12.21
CA LYS A 81 -5.59 2.48 -12.24
C LYS A 81 -6.89 2.16 -11.50
N LYS A 82 -7.46 0.97 -11.69
CA LYS A 82 -8.65 0.51 -10.99
C LYS A 82 -8.45 0.52 -9.48
N ILE A 83 -7.34 -0.04 -8.98
CA ILE A 83 -7.01 -0.06 -7.56
C ILE A 83 -6.96 1.35 -6.97
N ILE A 84 -6.27 2.27 -7.67
CA ILE A 84 -6.16 3.66 -7.22
C ILE A 84 -7.52 4.36 -7.25
N ASP A 85 -8.31 4.20 -8.29
CA ASP A 85 -9.62 4.83 -8.42
C ASP A 85 -10.59 4.37 -7.31
N GLU A 86 -10.54 3.11 -6.92
CA GLU A 86 -11.36 2.58 -5.83
C GLU A 86 -10.92 3.07 -4.44
N LEU A 87 -9.63 3.28 -4.23
CA LEU A 87 -9.06 3.57 -2.91
C LEU A 87 -8.66 5.04 -2.69
N LYS A 88 -8.53 5.85 -3.74
CA LYS A 88 -7.99 7.24 -3.66
C LYS A 88 -8.63 8.13 -2.60
N GLY A 89 -9.92 7.93 -2.30
CA GLY A 89 -10.64 8.71 -1.30
C GLY A 89 -10.28 8.37 0.16
N LYS A 90 -9.62 7.24 0.40
CA LYS A 90 -9.32 6.69 1.74
C LYS A 90 -7.84 6.38 1.91
N LEU A 91 -7.13 6.17 0.80
CA LEU A 91 -5.72 5.87 0.78
C LEU A 91 -4.89 7.12 1.09
N THR A 92 -3.96 6.99 2.01
CA THR A 92 -3.04 8.06 2.42
C THR A 92 -1.65 7.85 1.83
N TYR A 93 -1.24 6.60 1.70
CA TYR A 93 0.10 6.23 1.31
C TYR A 93 0.07 5.02 0.37
N ILE A 94 0.92 5.05 -0.66
CA ILE A 94 1.12 3.93 -1.58
C ILE A 94 2.62 3.73 -1.83
N ASN A 95 3.05 2.49 -1.76
CA ASN A 95 4.40 2.05 -2.09
C ASN A 95 4.36 1.18 -3.33
N TYR A 96 5.23 1.48 -4.28
CA TYR A 96 5.46 0.66 -5.46
C TYR A 96 6.83 -0.02 -5.35
N TYR A 97 6.94 -0.97 -4.46
CA TYR A 97 8.12 -1.84 -4.39
C TYR A 97 7.81 -3.12 -3.63
N PHE A 98 8.56 -4.14 -3.88
CA PHE A 98 8.72 -5.31 -3.02
C PHE A 98 10.00 -6.05 -3.43
N GLN A 99 9.95 -6.94 -4.38
CA GLN A 99 11.10 -7.72 -4.83
C GLN A 99 11.61 -7.34 -6.21
N GLY A 100 10.78 -6.77 -7.06
CA GLY A 100 11.16 -6.27 -8.38
C GLY A 100 11.65 -4.82 -8.35
N GLU A 101 12.32 -4.39 -9.41
CA GLU A 101 12.73 -2.99 -9.60
C GLU A 101 11.63 -2.24 -10.38
N PRO A 102 10.92 -1.28 -9.76
CA PRO A 102 9.77 -0.64 -10.39
C PRO A 102 10.11 0.29 -11.57
N TYR A 103 11.39 0.63 -11.74
CA TYR A 103 11.87 1.56 -12.77
C TYR A 103 12.59 0.87 -13.94
N ILE A 104 12.31 -0.37 -14.19
CA ILE A 104 12.81 -1.10 -15.37
C ILE A 104 11.88 -0.88 -16.56
#